data_60ecfe5ecd8ce6814f9268a032e93869
#
_entry.id   60ecfe5ecd8ce6814f9268a032e93869
#
_cell.length_a   1.000
_cell.length_b   1.000
_cell.length_c   1.000
_cell.angle_alpha   90.00
_cell.angle_beta   90.00
_cell.angle_gamma   90.00
#
_symmetry.space_group_name_H-M   'P 1'
#
loop_
_entity.id
_entity.type
_entity.pdbx_description
1 polymer ?
#
loop_
_entity_poly.entity_id
_entity_poly.type
_entity_poly.pdbx_seq_one_letter_code
_entity_poly.pdbx_strand_id
1 'polypeptide(L)'
;MTYRIAYLQSVVHEDIPKLSRSVRERIRKAIERKLATHPVELGKPLRYSLKGARRMRVGDWRVIYRIEPPDLVLVVKIGHRREVYGD
;
A
#
# COMPACT_ATOMS: atom_id res chain seq x y z
N MET A 1 1.93 -8.59 -16.76
CA MET A 1 3.16 -7.95 -16.31
C MET A 1 3.21 -7.91 -14.79
N THR A 2 4.35 -8.27 -14.21
CA THR A 2 4.49 -8.29 -12.75
C THR A 2 5.32 -7.09 -12.31
N TYR A 3 4.80 -6.35 -11.33
CA TYR A 3 5.52 -5.21 -10.76
C TYR A 3 6.37 -5.68 -9.58
N ARG A 4 7.52 -5.07 -9.43
CA ARG A 4 8.35 -5.25 -8.23
C ARG A 4 7.74 -4.42 -7.10
N ILE A 5 7.83 -4.93 -5.88
CA ILE A 5 7.30 -4.24 -4.70
C ILE A 5 8.47 -3.81 -3.82
N ALA A 6 8.47 -2.53 -3.47
CA ALA A 6 9.43 -1.99 -2.50
C ALA A 6 8.67 -1.24 -1.41
N TYR A 7 9.31 -1.06 -0.26
CA TYR A 7 8.72 -0.43 0.90
C TYR A 7 9.64 0.67 1.41
N LEU A 8 9.06 1.82 1.76
CA LEU A 8 9.84 2.84 2.45
C LEU A 8 10.36 2.28 3.78
N GLN A 9 11.49 2.78 4.24
CA GLN A 9 12.04 2.36 5.53
C GLN A 9 11.07 2.64 6.67
N SER A 10 10.36 3.76 6.62
CA SER A 10 9.35 4.08 7.63
C SER A 10 8.25 3.03 7.71
N VAL A 11 7.86 2.46 6.58
CA VAL A 11 6.86 1.38 6.56
C VAL A 11 7.42 0.13 7.25
N VAL A 12 8.65 -0.23 6.92
CA VAL A 12 9.28 -1.43 7.49
C VAL A 12 9.54 -1.28 8.99
N HIS A 13 10.00 -0.10 9.42
CA HIS A 13 10.42 0.13 10.81
C HIS A 13 9.30 0.62 11.73
N GLU A 14 8.26 1.23 11.18
CA GLU A 14 7.20 1.82 11.99
C GLU A 14 5.83 1.20 11.75
N ASP A 15 5.40 1.11 10.48
CA ASP A 15 4.03 0.67 10.19
C ASP A 15 3.85 -0.85 10.38
N ILE A 16 4.73 -1.64 9.78
CA ILE A 16 4.62 -3.10 9.84
C ILE A 16 4.72 -3.65 11.26
N PRO A 17 5.67 -3.18 12.10
CA PRO A 17 5.75 -3.71 13.46
C PRO A 17 4.52 -3.47 14.32
N LYS A 18 3.69 -2.49 13.99
CA LYS A 18 2.46 -2.22 14.73
C LYS A 18 1.33 -3.18 14.37
N LEU A 19 1.47 -3.92 13.29
CA LEU A 19 0.43 -4.84 12.82
C LEU A 19 0.49 -6.15 13.58
N SER A 20 -0.68 -6.71 13.91
CA SER A 20 -0.74 -8.06 14.43
C SER A 20 -0.26 -9.02 13.35
N ARG A 21 0.11 -10.23 13.74
CA ARG A 21 0.61 -11.23 12.80
C ARG A 21 -0.41 -11.54 11.71
N SER A 22 -1.68 -11.69 12.08
CA SER A 22 -2.73 -12.01 11.12
C SER A 22 -2.99 -10.87 10.15
N VAL A 23 -2.99 -9.62 10.64
CA VAL A 23 -3.17 -8.45 9.79
C VAL A 23 -1.99 -8.29 8.84
N ARG A 24 -0.78 -8.45 9.35
CA ARG A 24 0.44 -8.37 8.55
C ARG A 24 0.41 -9.36 7.39
N GLU A 25 0.04 -10.60 7.67
CA GLU A 25 -0.02 -11.63 6.66
C GLU A 25 -1.11 -11.35 5.61
N ARG A 26 -2.26 -10.87 6.06
CA ARG A 26 -3.36 -10.51 5.18
C ARG A 26 -2.95 -9.38 4.22
N ILE A 27 -2.29 -8.36 4.75
CA ILE A 27 -1.84 -7.22 3.95
C ILE A 27 -0.75 -7.66 2.97
N ARG A 28 0.20 -8.48 3.43
CA ARG A 28 1.26 -8.99 2.57
C ARG A 28 0.69 -9.76 1.37
N LYS A 29 -0.26 -10.63 1.61
CA LYS A 29 -0.91 -11.39 0.55
C LYS A 29 -1.65 -10.49 -0.43
N ALA A 30 -2.34 -9.47 0.08
CA ALA A 30 -3.05 -8.54 -0.77
C ALA A 30 -2.08 -7.76 -1.67
N ILE A 31 -0.97 -7.31 -1.10
CA ILE A 31 0.06 -6.60 -1.87
C ILE A 31 0.63 -7.51 -2.96
N GLU A 32 1.03 -8.71 -2.60
CA GLU A 32 1.65 -9.64 -3.54
C GLU A 32 0.70 -10.06 -4.66
N ARG A 33 -0.58 -10.28 -4.33
CA ARG A 33 -1.55 -10.76 -5.31
C ARG A 33 -2.14 -9.65 -6.17
N LYS A 34 -2.38 -8.50 -5.58
CA LYS A 34 -3.11 -7.41 -6.25
C LYS A 34 -2.18 -6.33 -6.77
N LEU A 35 -1.30 -5.81 -5.94
CA LEU A 35 -0.45 -4.71 -6.37
C LEU A 35 0.67 -5.16 -7.30
N ALA A 36 1.13 -6.39 -7.16
CA ALA A 36 2.15 -6.89 -8.07
C ALA A 36 1.64 -7.09 -9.49
N THR A 37 0.33 -7.19 -9.67
CA THR A 37 -0.25 -7.46 -10.99
C THR A 37 -1.12 -6.33 -11.53
N HIS A 38 -1.91 -5.67 -10.67
CA HIS A 38 -2.90 -4.68 -11.12
C HIS A 38 -2.88 -3.40 -10.28
N PRO A 39 -1.72 -2.73 -10.12
CA PRO A 39 -1.65 -1.57 -9.23
C PRO A 39 -2.45 -0.37 -9.73
N VAL A 40 -2.63 -0.23 -11.04
CA VAL A 40 -3.39 0.89 -11.59
C VAL A 40 -4.89 0.71 -11.40
N GLU A 41 -5.38 -0.50 -11.63
CA GLU A 41 -6.81 -0.78 -11.62
C GLU A 41 -7.39 -0.90 -10.21
N LEU A 42 -6.61 -1.44 -9.26
CA LEU A 42 -7.13 -1.80 -7.95
C LEU A 42 -7.01 -0.70 -6.90
N GLY A 43 -6.16 0.29 -7.12
CA GLY A 43 -6.01 1.39 -6.18
C GLY A 43 -6.71 2.64 -6.69
N LYS A 44 -7.22 3.45 -5.76
CA LYS A 44 -7.83 4.73 -6.10
C LYS A 44 -6.84 5.86 -5.85
N PRO A 45 -6.76 6.86 -6.75
CA PRO A 45 -5.90 8.01 -6.52
C PRO A 45 -6.31 8.77 -5.26
N LEU A 46 -5.33 9.29 -4.53
CA LEU A 46 -5.58 10.18 -3.41
C LEU A 46 -5.76 11.59 -3.92
N ARG A 47 -6.76 12.32 -3.35
CA ARG A 47 -7.15 13.62 -3.87
C ARG A 47 -6.28 14.79 -3.43
N TYR A 48 -5.91 14.84 -2.16
CA TYR A 48 -5.42 16.11 -1.62
C TYR A 48 -3.97 16.13 -1.21
N SER A 49 -3.40 15.07 -0.74
CA SER A 49 -2.08 15.17 -0.16
C SER A 49 -1.07 14.42 -0.97
N LEU A 50 -0.69 13.49 -1.19
CA LEU A 50 0.39 12.79 -1.87
C LEU A 50 0.09 12.65 -3.35
N LYS A 51 0.41 13.71 -4.09
CA LYS A 51 0.24 13.69 -5.53
C LYS A 51 0.87 12.45 -6.16
N GLY A 52 0.09 11.72 -6.94
CA GLY A 52 0.54 10.48 -7.55
C GLY A 52 0.42 9.25 -6.68
N ALA A 53 -0.01 9.39 -5.43
CA ALA A 53 -0.23 8.25 -4.56
C ALA A 53 -1.61 7.63 -4.80
N ARG A 54 -1.69 6.34 -4.51
CA ARG A 54 -2.92 5.57 -4.65
C ARG A 54 -3.18 4.80 -3.36
N ARG A 55 -4.41 4.39 -3.16
CA ARG A 55 -4.84 3.69 -1.95
C ARG A 55 -5.47 2.35 -2.30
N MET A 56 -5.09 1.32 -1.58
CA MET A 56 -5.76 0.02 -1.63
C MET A 56 -6.32 -0.29 -0.24
N ARG A 57 -7.57 -0.72 -0.20
CA ARG A 57 -8.20 -1.15 1.04
C ARG A 57 -7.97 -2.63 1.28
N VAL A 58 -7.61 -2.97 2.52
CA VAL A 58 -7.51 -4.35 2.98
C VAL A 58 -8.28 -4.42 4.31
N GLY A 59 -9.59 -4.66 4.22
CA GLY A 59 -10.47 -4.56 5.38
C GLY A 59 -10.46 -3.13 5.93
N ASP A 60 -10.17 -2.99 7.23
CA ASP A 60 -10.06 -1.68 7.87
C ASP A 60 -8.68 -1.05 7.70
N TRP A 61 -7.82 -1.68 6.94
CA TRP A 61 -6.46 -1.19 6.73
C TRP A 61 -6.32 -0.54 5.37
N ARG A 62 -5.38 0.37 5.27
CA ARG A 62 -5.10 1.11 4.04
C ARG A 62 -3.64 0.95 3.68
N VAL A 63 -3.39 0.63 2.42
CA VAL A 63 -2.04 0.57 1.87
C VAL A 63 -1.93 1.72 0.87
N ILE A 64 -1.03 2.65 1.16
CA ILE A 64 -0.77 3.80 0.27
C ILE A 64 0.50 3.47 -0.50
N TYR A 65 0.42 3.64 -1.81
CA TYR A 65 1.55 3.30 -2.67
C TYR A 65 1.64 4.24 -3.86
N ARG A 66 2.80 4.23 -4.49
CA ARG A 66 3.06 4.97 -5.72
C ARG A 66 3.53 3.99 -6.78
N ILE A 67 3.18 4.27 -8.02
CA ILE A 67 3.68 3.49 -9.15
C ILE A 67 4.85 4.25 -9.74
N GLU A 68 6.02 3.64 -9.69
CA GLU A 68 7.24 4.22 -10.24
C GLU A 68 7.57 3.46 -11.54
N PRO A 69 7.46 4.13 -12.70
CA PRO A 69 7.76 3.46 -13.95
C PRO A 69 9.20 2.94 -14.00
N PRO A 70 9.46 1.85 -14.69
CA PRO A 70 8.51 1.11 -15.52
C PRO A 70 7.71 0.04 -14.78
N ASP A 71 8.20 -0.49 -13.65
CA ASP A 71 7.62 -1.70 -13.09
C ASP A 71 7.68 -1.77 -11.56
N LEU A 72 7.81 -0.65 -10.88
CA LEU A 72 7.95 -0.62 -9.43
C LEU A 72 6.70 -0.08 -8.74
N VAL A 73 6.25 -0.78 -7.72
CA VAL A 73 5.24 -0.28 -6.78
C VAL A 73 5.96 0.00 -5.46
N LEU A 74 5.93 1.25 -5.04
CA LEU A 74 6.56 1.67 -3.78
C LEU A 74 5.47 1.88 -2.72
N VAL A 75 5.47 1.04 -1.69
CA VAL A 75 4.54 1.19 -0.57
C VAL A 75 5.08 2.27 0.35
N VAL A 76 4.29 3.33 0.55
CA VAL A 76 4.72 4.51 1.30
C VAL A 76 4.06 4.63 2.67
N LYS A 77 2.96 3.93 2.91
CA LYS A 77 2.28 3.95 4.21
C LYS A 77 1.35 2.75 4.34
N ILE A 78 1.31 2.16 5.52
CA ILE A 78 0.30 1.16 5.90
C ILE A 78 -0.27 1.61 7.23
N GLY A 79 -1.59 1.73 7.32
CA GLY A 79 -2.22 2.17 8.55
C GLY A 79 -3.68 1.80 8.60
N HIS A 80 -4.25 1.93 9.79
CA HIS A 80 -5.68 1.73 10.00
C HIS A 80 -6.45 2.90 9.37
N ARG A 81 -7.66 2.65 8.90
CA ARG A 81 -8.48 3.69 8.25
C ARG A 81 -8.64 4.97 9.11
N ARG A 82 -8.50 4.85 10.42
CA ARG A 82 -8.56 5.99 11.33
C ARG A 82 -7.32 6.86 11.28
N GLU A 83 -6.21 6.31 10.83
CA GLU A 83 -4.93 6.99 10.81
C GLU A 83 -4.54 7.50 9.44
N VAL A 84 -5.14 6.94 8.39
CA VAL A 84 -4.80 7.26 7.01
C VAL A 84 -5.97 7.98 6.37
N TYR A 85 -5.76 9.25 6.03
CA TYR A 85 -6.77 10.09 5.41
C TYR A 85 -6.74 9.97 3.89
N GLY A 86 -7.81 10.47 3.25
CA GLY A 86 -7.91 10.47 1.81
C GLY A 86 -8.91 9.48 1.24
N ASP A 87 -9.75 8.98 2.09
CA ASP A 87 -10.84 8.11 1.68
C ASP A 87 -11.92 8.86 0.93
#